data_c81bba6ede647ad176bd9d5e435b2f9f
#
_entry.id   c81bba6ede647ad176bd9d5e435b2f9f
#
_cell.length_a   1.000
_cell.length_b   1.000
_cell.length_c   1.000
_cell.angle_alpha   90.00
_cell.angle_beta   90.00
_cell.angle_gamma   90.00
#
_symmetry.space_group_name_H-M   'P 1'
#
loop_
_entity.id
_entity.type
_entity.pdbx_description
1 polymer ?
#
loop_
_entity_poly.entity_id
_entity_poly.type
_entity_poly.pdbx_seq_one_letter_code
_entity_poly.pdbx_strand_id
1 'polypeptide(L)'
;MPGREIEADPHMAGVTFRSPRNWTAVAFFGALGALHLSIAATSFIAYRWEAHMSVVFGGVFSAVALACVLARHEITVLPQQRRVVVRTGFKRFSVCRVAPFANVTSVRVTLLGRNLGESSVAIVCKHDDIELPPTRTPRQEGLLLAMLINVRLVKVYGDGPPPEPAQRIAKLYRNEDAV
;
A
#
# COMPACT_ATOMS: atom_id res chain seq x y z
N MET A 1 -9.86 -9.20 -5.93
CA MET A 1 -8.81 -8.54 -5.14
C MET A 1 -9.11 -8.80 -3.68
N PRO A 2 -8.18 -9.38 -2.90
CA PRO A 2 -8.39 -9.62 -1.49
C PRO A 2 -8.55 -8.28 -0.76
N GLY A 3 -9.53 -8.21 0.12
CA GLY A 3 -9.79 -7.06 0.95
C GLY A 3 -8.65 -6.86 1.94
N ARG A 4 -8.44 -5.61 2.33
CA ARG A 4 -7.47 -5.21 3.34
C ARG A 4 -7.93 -5.70 4.70
N GLU A 5 -7.06 -6.33 5.47
CA GLU A 5 -7.30 -6.62 6.87
C GLU A 5 -6.97 -5.37 7.71
N ILE A 6 -8.00 -4.80 8.33
CA ILE A 6 -7.83 -3.80 9.40
C ILE A 6 -7.84 -4.58 10.69
N GLU A 7 -6.68 -4.78 11.28
CA GLU A 7 -6.53 -5.45 12.56
C GLU A 7 -6.32 -4.39 13.65
N ALA A 8 -7.26 -4.32 14.59
CA ALA A 8 -7.07 -3.55 15.80
C ALA A 8 -6.16 -4.37 16.73
N ASP A 9 -4.95 -3.88 16.99
CA ASP A 9 -4.07 -4.48 17.98
C ASP A 9 -4.59 -4.15 19.38
N PRO A 10 -5.17 -5.13 20.13
CA PRO A 10 -5.76 -4.89 21.43
C PRO A 10 -4.73 -4.45 22.48
N HIS A 11 -3.44 -4.72 22.27
CA HIS A 11 -2.38 -4.37 23.20
C HIS A 11 -1.81 -2.95 23.00
N MET A 12 -2.06 -2.31 21.85
CA MET A 12 -1.50 -0.98 21.56
C MET A 12 -2.55 0.09 21.24
N ALA A 13 -3.84 -0.18 21.33
CA ALA A 13 -4.94 0.74 20.98
C ALA A 13 -4.67 1.52 19.66
N GLY A 14 -4.15 0.82 18.65
CA GLY A 14 -3.76 1.37 17.36
C GLY A 14 -4.50 0.71 16.20
N VAL A 15 -4.54 1.40 15.06
CA VAL A 15 -5.11 0.89 13.83
C VAL A 15 -3.97 0.56 12.86
N THR A 16 -3.91 -0.70 12.42
CA THR A 16 -2.88 -1.19 11.48
C THR A 16 -3.48 -1.42 10.11
N PHE A 17 -2.83 -0.84 9.11
CA PHE A 17 -3.14 -1.03 7.71
C PHE A 17 -2.04 -1.88 7.07
N ARG A 18 -2.44 -3.03 6.51
CA ARG A 18 -1.51 -3.96 5.85
C ARG A 18 -1.70 -3.94 4.35
N SER A 19 -0.60 -3.90 3.60
CA SER A 19 -0.66 -4.08 2.16
C SER A 19 -1.09 -5.51 1.81
N PRO A 20 -2.04 -5.70 0.89
CA PRO A 20 -2.38 -7.02 0.39
C PRO A 20 -1.14 -7.64 -0.28
N ARG A 21 -0.97 -8.94 -0.13
CA ARG A 21 0.10 -9.67 -0.82
C ARG A 21 -0.13 -9.63 -2.33
N ASN A 22 0.93 -9.38 -3.07
CA ASN A 22 0.88 -9.43 -4.54
C ASN A 22 0.93 -10.89 -5.02
N TRP A 23 -0.20 -11.59 -4.90
CA TRP A 23 -0.32 -12.99 -5.33
C TRP A 23 -0.05 -13.19 -6.81
N THR A 24 -0.31 -12.18 -7.66
CA THR A 24 -0.01 -12.23 -9.10
C THR A 24 1.49 -12.32 -9.32
N ALA A 25 2.29 -11.50 -8.64
CA ALA A 25 3.74 -11.58 -8.72
C ALA A 25 4.26 -12.93 -8.17
N VAL A 26 3.71 -13.39 -7.05
CA VAL A 26 4.07 -14.71 -6.46
C VAL A 26 3.79 -15.84 -7.44
N ALA A 27 2.61 -15.85 -8.05
CA ALA A 27 2.25 -16.87 -9.03
C ALA A 27 3.14 -16.82 -10.27
N PHE A 28 3.42 -15.62 -10.80
CA PHE A 28 4.25 -15.43 -11.98
C PHE A 28 5.70 -15.91 -11.73
N PHE A 29 6.36 -15.40 -10.72
CA PHE A 29 7.73 -15.80 -10.42
C PHE A 29 7.83 -17.23 -9.91
N GLY A 30 6.83 -17.72 -9.19
CA GLY A 30 6.75 -19.13 -8.77
C GLY A 30 6.64 -20.08 -9.98
N ALA A 31 5.79 -19.75 -10.95
CA ALA A 31 5.65 -20.55 -12.17
C ALA A 31 6.93 -20.53 -13.02
N LEU A 32 7.59 -19.38 -13.18
CA LEU A 32 8.88 -19.29 -13.87
C LEU A 32 9.96 -20.10 -13.14
N GLY A 33 10.01 -20.03 -11.82
CA GLY A 33 10.93 -20.80 -11.01
C GLY A 33 10.72 -22.31 -11.21
N ALA A 34 9.47 -22.76 -11.13
CA ALA A 34 9.12 -24.17 -11.32
C ALA A 34 9.44 -24.64 -12.74
N LEU A 35 9.19 -23.82 -13.77
CA LEU A 35 9.51 -24.13 -15.15
C LEU A 35 11.03 -24.34 -15.34
N HIS A 36 11.85 -23.39 -14.88
CA HIS A 36 13.29 -23.51 -15.00
C HIS A 36 13.87 -24.70 -14.21
N LEU A 37 13.35 -24.99 -13.03
CA LEU A 37 13.75 -26.17 -12.26
C LEU A 37 13.36 -27.48 -12.97
N SER A 38 12.20 -27.51 -13.64
CA SER A 38 11.78 -28.66 -14.44
C SER A 38 12.69 -28.87 -15.65
N ILE A 39 13.06 -27.77 -16.35
CA ILE A 39 14.03 -27.82 -17.45
C ILE A 39 15.38 -28.31 -16.93
N ALA A 40 15.85 -27.81 -15.79
CA ALA A 40 17.10 -28.25 -15.18
C ALA A 40 17.08 -29.76 -14.89
N ALA A 41 16.00 -30.29 -14.33
CA ALA A 41 15.86 -31.70 -14.01
C ALA A 41 15.90 -32.59 -15.26
N THR A 42 15.26 -32.18 -16.36
CA THR A 42 15.28 -32.91 -17.63
C THR A 42 16.60 -32.79 -18.37
N SER A 43 17.21 -31.59 -18.38
CA SER A 43 18.47 -31.31 -19.07
C SER A 43 19.68 -31.90 -18.34
N PHE A 44 19.59 -32.16 -17.04
CA PHE A 44 20.66 -32.80 -16.29
C PHE A 44 21.02 -34.19 -16.81
N ILE A 45 20.04 -34.86 -17.42
CA ILE A 45 20.23 -36.19 -18.07
C ILE A 45 20.91 -36.05 -19.42
N ALA A 46 20.70 -34.95 -20.16
CA ALA A 46 21.12 -34.78 -21.55
C ALA A 46 22.33 -33.82 -21.72
N TYR A 47 22.35 -32.68 -21.05
CA TYR A 47 23.34 -31.61 -21.27
C TYR A 47 23.68 -30.88 -19.97
N ARG A 48 24.88 -31.09 -19.41
CA ARG A 48 25.32 -30.56 -18.12
C ARG A 48 25.31 -29.03 -18.04
N TRP A 49 25.70 -28.30 -19.09
CA TRP A 49 25.84 -26.84 -19.04
C TRP A 49 24.50 -26.10 -18.98
N GLU A 50 23.55 -26.50 -19.79
CA GLU A 50 22.21 -25.89 -19.84
C GLU A 50 21.44 -26.13 -18.51
N ALA A 51 21.68 -27.27 -17.87
CA ALA A 51 21.14 -27.56 -16.56
C ALA A 51 21.60 -26.57 -15.49
N HIS A 52 22.87 -26.17 -15.48
CA HIS A 52 23.38 -25.21 -14.50
C HIS A 52 22.73 -23.84 -14.60
N MET A 53 22.56 -23.30 -15.81
CA MET A 53 21.88 -22.02 -16.03
C MET A 53 20.42 -22.08 -15.61
N SER A 54 19.72 -23.16 -15.93
CA SER A 54 18.33 -23.36 -15.54
C SER A 54 18.17 -23.49 -14.01
N VAL A 55 19.10 -24.11 -13.31
CA VAL A 55 19.10 -24.14 -11.83
C VAL A 55 19.27 -22.75 -11.25
N VAL A 56 20.21 -21.95 -11.79
CA VAL A 56 20.44 -20.57 -11.31
C VAL A 56 19.19 -19.71 -11.50
N PHE A 57 18.61 -19.70 -12.71
CA PHE A 57 17.39 -18.92 -12.97
C PHE A 57 16.21 -19.41 -12.14
N GLY A 58 16.01 -20.73 -12.04
CA GLY A 58 14.98 -21.32 -11.19
C GLY A 58 15.12 -20.92 -9.72
N GLY A 59 16.35 -20.95 -9.21
CA GLY A 59 16.65 -20.48 -7.84
C GLY A 59 16.37 -19.00 -7.64
N VAL A 60 16.79 -18.15 -8.57
CA VAL A 60 16.53 -16.70 -8.51
C VAL A 60 15.03 -16.40 -8.53
N PHE A 61 14.28 -16.95 -9.48
CA PHE A 61 12.83 -16.71 -9.54
C PHE A 61 12.09 -17.24 -8.31
N SER A 62 12.47 -18.39 -7.80
CA SER A 62 11.90 -18.94 -6.57
C SER A 62 12.22 -18.06 -5.35
N ALA A 63 13.43 -17.52 -5.27
CA ALA A 63 13.83 -16.59 -4.22
C ALA A 63 13.05 -15.27 -4.30
N VAL A 64 12.81 -14.73 -5.51
CA VAL A 64 11.99 -13.55 -5.73
C VAL A 64 10.53 -13.82 -5.34
N ALA A 65 9.96 -14.97 -5.73
CA ALA A 65 8.62 -15.36 -5.32
C ALA A 65 8.49 -15.43 -3.80
N LEU A 66 9.46 -16.06 -3.13
CA LEU A 66 9.52 -16.14 -1.68
C LEU A 66 9.66 -14.75 -1.04
N ALA A 67 10.49 -13.88 -1.60
CA ALA A 67 10.62 -12.49 -1.16
C ALA A 67 9.30 -11.74 -1.24
N CYS A 68 8.53 -11.90 -2.34
CA CYS A 68 7.20 -11.30 -2.49
C CYS A 68 6.17 -11.81 -1.46
N VAL A 69 6.29 -13.07 -1.03
CA VAL A 69 5.43 -13.64 0.04
C VAL A 69 5.80 -13.07 1.41
N LEU A 70 7.10 -12.94 1.67
CA LEU A 70 7.63 -12.55 2.99
C LEU A 70 7.66 -11.03 3.19
N ALA A 71 7.73 -10.25 2.10
CA ALA A 71 7.72 -8.79 2.18
C ALA A 71 6.39 -8.29 2.74
N ARG A 72 6.47 -7.39 3.71
CA ARG A 72 5.31 -6.76 4.34
C ARG A 72 5.48 -5.25 4.33
N HIS A 73 4.39 -4.58 4.07
CA HIS A 73 4.29 -3.14 4.27
C HIS A 73 3.11 -2.89 5.21
N GLU A 74 3.42 -2.39 6.40
CA GLU A 74 2.45 -2.16 7.47
C GLU A 74 2.54 -0.70 7.91
N ILE A 75 1.39 -0.05 8.02
CA ILE A 75 1.27 1.30 8.55
C ILE A 75 0.40 1.23 9.78
N THR A 76 0.96 1.54 10.93
CA THR A 76 0.26 1.53 12.22
C THR A 76 0.12 2.95 12.74
N VAL A 77 -1.12 3.38 12.97
CA VAL A 77 -1.43 4.65 13.60
C VAL A 77 -1.64 4.40 15.09
N LEU A 78 -0.85 5.04 15.92
CA LEU A 78 -0.86 4.93 17.38
C LEU A 78 -1.35 6.25 18.01
N PRO A 79 -2.67 6.44 18.22
CA PRO A 79 -3.23 7.69 18.70
C PRO A 79 -2.71 8.07 20.08
N GLN A 80 -2.60 7.10 20.99
CA GLN A 80 -2.09 7.33 22.35
C GLN A 80 -0.63 7.82 22.36
N GLN A 81 0.20 7.34 21.45
CA GLN A 81 1.60 7.74 21.32
C GLN A 81 1.78 8.90 20.34
N ARG A 82 0.70 9.39 19.74
CA ARG A 82 0.67 10.49 18.78
C ARG A 82 1.70 10.31 17.65
N ARG A 83 1.78 9.10 17.08
CA ARG A 83 2.73 8.77 16.02
C ARG A 83 2.15 7.79 15.01
N VAL A 84 2.66 7.86 13.78
CA VAL A 84 2.46 6.89 12.71
C VAL A 84 3.74 6.08 12.55
N VAL A 85 3.64 4.79 12.52
CA VAL A 85 4.76 3.86 12.33
C VAL A 85 4.59 3.14 11.02
N VAL A 86 5.55 3.30 10.12
CA VAL A 86 5.59 2.59 8.83
C VAL A 86 6.67 1.53 8.92
N ARG A 87 6.30 0.28 8.71
CA ARG A 87 7.23 -0.86 8.66
C ARG A 87 7.23 -1.45 7.27
N THR A 88 8.40 -1.50 6.65
CA THR A 88 8.57 -2.09 5.32
C THR A 88 9.71 -3.09 5.35
N GLY A 89 9.49 -4.29 4.83
CA GLY A 89 10.51 -5.33 4.72
C GLY A 89 10.06 -6.68 5.23
N PHE A 90 11.02 -7.51 5.61
CA PHE A 90 10.80 -8.84 6.15
C PHE A 90 10.60 -8.80 7.66
N LYS A 91 9.86 -9.77 8.22
CA LYS A 91 9.54 -9.82 9.65
C LYS A 91 10.73 -9.55 10.59
N ARG A 92 11.93 -10.01 10.22
CA ARG A 92 13.18 -9.82 11.00
C ARG A 92 14.06 -8.66 10.51
N PHE A 93 13.88 -8.24 9.26
CA PHE A 93 14.67 -7.19 8.60
C PHE A 93 13.72 -6.13 8.07
N SER A 94 13.05 -5.42 8.97
CA SER A 94 12.13 -4.35 8.58
C SER A 94 12.75 -2.98 8.86
N VAL A 95 12.66 -2.10 7.87
CA VAL A 95 12.93 -0.68 8.06
C VAL A 95 11.71 -0.08 8.73
N CYS A 96 11.94 0.58 9.87
CA CYS A 96 10.89 1.25 10.62
C CYS A 96 11.07 2.76 10.50
N ARG A 97 10.06 3.43 9.98
CA ARG A 97 9.98 4.89 9.92
C ARG A 97 8.88 5.35 10.88
N VAL A 98 9.19 6.33 11.72
CA VAL A 98 8.25 6.90 12.68
C VAL A 98 7.99 8.36 12.33
N ALA A 99 6.73 8.72 12.14
CA ALA A 99 6.28 10.08 11.92
C ALA A 99 5.42 10.53 13.11
N PRO A 100 5.87 11.52 13.90
CA PRO A 100 5.03 12.10 14.96
C PRO A 100 3.87 12.87 14.34
N PHE A 101 2.71 12.91 15.00
CA PHE A 101 1.52 13.63 14.52
C PHE A 101 1.79 15.13 14.28
N ALA A 102 2.73 15.72 15.00
CA ALA A 102 3.15 17.11 14.80
C ALA A 102 3.71 17.38 13.38
N ASN A 103 4.17 16.34 12.69
CA ASN A 103 4.66 16.42 11.30
C ASN A 103 3.57 16.13 10.28
N VAL A 104 2.41 15.63 10.70
CA VAL A 104 1.28 15.36 9.82
C VAL A 104 0.47 16.64 9.64
N THR A 105 0.28 17.06 8.39
CA THR A 105 -0.45 18.28 8.04
C THR A 105 -1.90 18.00 7.66
N SER A 106 -2.14 16.90 6.95
CA SER A 106 -3.47 16.50 6.50
C SER A 106 -3.52 15.03 6.10
N VAL A 107 -4.72 14.51 5.90
CA VAL A 107 -4.96 13.24 5.21
C VAL A 107 -5.55 13.55 3.85
N ARG A 108 -4.89 13.11 2.78
CA ARG A 108 -5.33 13.28 1.40
C ARG A 108 -6.00 12.02 0.89
N VAL A 109 -7.20 12.17 0.35
CA VAL A 109 -7.93 11.10 -0.35
C VAL A 109 -8.00 11.48 -1.81
N THR A 110 -7.33 10.73 -2.66
CA THR A 110 -7.39 10.90 -4.11
C THR A 110 -8.46 9.97 -4.66
N LEU A 111 -9.44 10.54 -5.35
CA LEU A 111 -10.53 9.83 -5.99
C LEU A 111 -10.30 9.90 -7.49
N LEU A 112 -9.88 8.82 -8.12
CA LEU A 112 -9.80 8.71 -9.57
C LEU A 112 -11.21 8.55 -10.16
N GLY A 113 -11.42 9.13 -11.34
CA GLY A 113 -12.73 9.20 -11.99
C GLY A 113 -13.38 7.83 -12.20
N ARG A 114 -14.67 7.83 -12.56
CA ARG A 114 -15.59 6.67 -12.58
C ARG A 114 -15.09 5.36 -13.21
N ASN A 115 -14.05 5.40 -14.05
CA ASN A 115 -13.60 4.24 -14.83
C ASN A 115 -12.20 3.71 -14.44
N LEU A 116 -11.47 4.35 -13.55
CA LEU A 116 -10.09 3.99 -13.20
C LEU A 116 -9.93 3.64 -11.72
N GLY A 117 -10.72 2.79 -11.23
CA GLY A 117 -10.76 2.00 -9.98
C GLY A 117 -9.70 2.14 -8.87
N GLU A 118 -8.73 3.02 -8.96
CA GLU A 118 -7.69 3.19 -7.95
C GLU A 118 -7.83 4.53 -7.24
N SER A 119 -8.46 4.46 -6.09
CA SER A 119 -8.47 5.57 -5.14
C SER A 119 -7.38 5.33 -4.11
N SER A 120 -6.58 6.34 -3.83
CA SER A 120 -5.51 6.26 -2.84
C SER A 120 -5.78 7.14 -1.63
N VAL A 121 -5.23 6.74 -0.50
CA VAL A 121 -5.24 7.53 0.75
C VAL A 121 -3.79 7.77 1.12
N ALA A 122 -3.43 9.02 1.43
CA ALA A 122 -2.10 9.38 1.86
C ALA A 122 -2.14 10.25 3.11
N ILE A 123 -1.23 10.00 4.03
CA ILE A 123 -0.98 10.87 5.18
C ILE A 123 0.10 11.86 4.75
N VAL A 124 -0.30 13.13 4.61
CA VAL A 124 0.59 14.19 4.15
C VAL A 124 1.42 14.69 5.31
N CYS A 125 2.72 14.55 5.21
CA CYS A 125 3.67 14.99 6.22
C CYS A 125 4.53 16.15 5.68
N LYS A 126 5.19 16.89 6.59
CA LYS A 126 6.05 18.05 6.24
C LYS A 126 7.21 17.72 5.30
N HIS A 127 7.72 16.49 5.36
CA HIS A 127 8.93 16.11 4.63
C HIS A 127 8.68 15.05 3.57
N ASP A 128 7.69 14.17 3.78
CA ASP A 128 7.44 13.06 2.87
C ASP A 128 6.08 12.42 3.14
N ASP A 129 5.30 12.19 2.13
CA ASP A 129 3.97 11.61 2.23
C ASP A 129 4.05 10.11 2.50
N ILE A 130 3.12 9.61 3.32
CA ILE A 130 2.97 8.19 3.61
C ILE A 130 1.74 7.71 2.85
N GLU A 131 1.97 7.01 1.73
CA GLU A 131 0.90 6.42 0.95
C GLU A 131 0.40 5.14 1.59
N LEU A 132 -0.92 5.05 1.75
CA LEU A 132 -1.55 3.84 2.19
C LEU A 132 -1.74 2.88 1.00
N PRO A 133 -1.72 1.57 1.25
CA PRO A 133 -2.04 0.61 0.21
C PRO A 133 -3.43 0.87 -0.38
N PRO A 134 -3.67 0.53 -1.65
CA PRO A 134 -4.96 0.75 -2.32
C PRO A 134 -6.11 0.07 -1.57
N THR A 135 -7.24 0.76 -1.46
CA THR A 135 -8.41 0.33 -0.70
C THR A 135 -9.69 0.49 -1.50
N ARG A 136 -10.71 -0.29 -1.14
CA ARG A 136 -12.06 -0.18 -1.72
C ARG A 136 -12.90 0.94 -1.12
N THR A 137 -12.53 1.40 0.08
CA THR A 137 -13.28 2.41 0.84
C THR A 137 -12.42 3.60 1.26
N PRO A 138 -11.77 4.29 0.29
CA PRO A 138 -10.77 5.32 0.59
C PRO A 138 -11.36 6.51 1.37
N ARG A 139 -12.65 6.82 1.13
CA ARG A 139 -13.33 7.92 1.85
C ARG A 139 -13.51 7.60 3.35
N GLN A 140 -13.94 6.38 3.65
CA GLN A 140 -14.15 5.95 5.04
C GLN A 140 -12.83 5.83 5.79
N GLU A 141 -11.83 5.23 5.18
CA GLU A 141 -10.49 5.11 5.76
C GLU A 141 -9.80 6.46 5.92
N GLY A 142 -9.92 7.35 4.92
CA GLY A 142 -9.39 8.70 5.03
C GLY A 142 -10.05 9.50 6.14
N LEU A 143 -11.37 9.38 6.31
CA LEU A 143 -12.09 10.01 7.41
C LEU A 143 -11.65 9.45 8.76
N LEU A 144 -11.60 8.14 8.90
CA LEU A 144 -11.13 7.47 10.11
C LEU A 144 -9.72 7.95 10.50
N LEU A 145 -8.80 7.99 9.54
CA LEU A 145 -7.43 8.46 9.77
C LEU A 145 -7.39 9.93 10.17
N ALA A 146 -8.13 10.79 9.48
CA ALA A 146 -8.20 12.21 9.80
C ALA A 146 -8.73 12.44 11.22
N MET A 147 -9.72 11.66 11.66
CA MET A 147 -10.25 11.69 13.02
C MET A 147 -9.23 11.17 14.06
N LEU A 148 -8.57 10.02 13.77
CA LEU A 148 -7.59 9.42 14.67
C LEU A 148 -6.35 10.32 14.90
N ILE A 149 -5.91 11.01 13.84
CA ILE A 149 -4.74 11.90 13.90
C ILE A 149 -5.15 13.32 14.33
N ASN A 150 -6.44 13.64 14.25
CA ASN A 150 -7.01 14.98 14.48
C ASN A 150 -6.43 16.02 13.51
N VAL A 151 -6.49 15.74 12.21
CA VAL A 151 -6.03 16.61 11.14
C VAL A 151 -7.10 16.78 10.06
N ARG A 152 -6.92 17.77 9.19
CA ARG A 152 -7.83 18.07 8.09
C ARG A 152 -7.84 16.95 7.06
N LEU A 153 -9.03 16.55 6.61
CA LEU A 153 -9.23 15.68 5.45
C LEU A 153 -9.27 16.52 4.16
N VAL A 154 -8.36 16.24 3.24
CA VAL A 154 -8.30 16.87 1.92
C VAL A 154 -8.75 15.86 0.86
N LYS A 155 -9.77 16.21 0.10
CA LYS A 155 -10.25 15.41 -1.03
C LYS A 155 -9.66 15.97 -2.32
N VAL A 156 -8.94 15.15 -3.05
CA VAL A 156 -8.41 15.48 -4.37
C VAL A 156 -9.12 14.60 -5.39
N TYR A 157 -9.67 15.22 -6.43
CA TYR A 157 -10.25 14.50 -7.55
C TYR A 157 -9.16 14.39 -8.63
N GLY A 158 -8.85 13.19 -9.09
CA GLY A 158 -7.98 12.98 -10.24
C GLY A 158 -8.62 13.54 -11.52
N ASP A 159 -7.91 13.56 -12.62
CA ASP A 159 -8.08 14.27 -13.92
C ASP A 159 -9.49 14.42 -14.52
N GLY A 160 -10.52 14.42 -13.73
CA GLY A 160 -11.90 14.68 -14.13
C GLY A 160 -12.49 15.86 -13.37
N PRO A 161 -13.46 16.59 -13.95
CA PRO A 161 -14.19 17.61 -13.21
C PRO A 161 -14.81 16.99 -11.97
N PRO A 162 -14.75 17.65 -10.80
CA PRO A 162 -15.35 17.15 -9.58
C PRO A 162 -16.83 16.87 -9.82
N PRO A 163 -17.41 15.80 -9.26
CA PRO A 163 -18.82 15.47 -9.43
C PRO A 163 -19.69 16.67 -9.04
N GLU A 164 -20.76 16.91 -9.79
CA GLU A 164 -21.67 18.08 -9.65
C GLU A 164 -21.98 18.53 -8.21
N PRO A 165 -22.20 17.62 -7.23
CA PRO A 165 -22.43 18.01 -5.85
C PRO A 165 -21.24 18.73 -5.21
N ALA A 166 -19.99 18.35 -5.57
CA ALA A 166 -18.79 18.96 -5.03
C ALA A 166 -18.55 20.37 -5.60
N GLN A 167 -18.96 20.60 -6.86
CA GLN A 167 -18.94 21.95 -7.46
C GLN A 167 -19.94 22.89 -6.80
N ARG A 168 -21.14 22.38 -6.44
CA ARG A 168 -22.15 23.16 -5.71
C ARG A 168 -21.67 23.56 -4.32
N ILE A 169 -21.04 22.63 -3.59
CA ILE A 169 -20.49 22.90 -2.27
C ILE A 169 -19.33 23.91 -2.36
N ALA A 170 -18.42 23.75 -3.32
CA ALA A 170 -17.32 24.69 -3.53
C ALA A 170 -17.78 26.10 -3.89
N LYS A 171 -18.89 26.22 -4.64
CA LYS A 171 -19.50 27.52 -4.95
C LYS A 171 -20.15 28.16 -3.73
N LEU A 172 -20.78 27.39 -2.84
CA LEU A 172 -21.37 27.91 -1.61
C LEU A 172 -20.30 28.51 -0.68
N TYR A 173 -19.18 27.82 -0.49
CA TYR A 173 -18.08 28.32 0.33
C TYR A 173 -17.32 29.52 -0.29
N ARG A 174 -17.29 29.61 -1.62
CA ARG A 174 -16.65 30.77 -2.30
C ARG A 174 -17.46 32.06 -2.18
N ASN A 175 -18.79 31.95 -2.01
CA ASN A 175 -19.65 33.12 -1.85
C ASN A 175 -19.73 33.67 -0.42
N GLU A 176 -19.28 32.90 0.59
CA GLU A 176 -19.21 33.39 1.98
C GLU A 176 -17.99 34.27 2.25
N ASP A 177 -16.92 34.17 1.44
CA ASP A 177 -15.73 35.02 1.56
C ASP A 177 -15.86 36.35 0.78
N ALA A 178 -17.02 36.63 0.16
CA ALA A 178 -17.25 37.80 -0.69
C ALA A 178 -18.22 38.84 -0.09
N VAL A 179 -18.45 38.84 1.23
CA VAL A 179 -19.25 39.86 1.95
C VAL A 179 -18.40 40.60 2.97
#